data_a6bc3b0d5e3acd0c981d130f8bddfd81
#
_entry.id   a6bc3b0d5e3acd0c981d130f8bddfd81
#
_cell.length_a   1.000
_cell.length_b   1.000
_cell.length_c   1.000
_cell.angle_alpha   90.00
_cell.angle_beta   90.00
_cell.angle_gamma   90.00
#
_symmetry.space_group_name_H-M   'P 1'
#
loop_
_entity.id
_entity.type
_entity.pdbx_description
1 polymer ?
#
loop_
_entity_poly.entity_id
_entity_poly.type
_entity_poly.pdbx_seq_one_letter_code
_entity_poly.pdbx_strand_id
1 'polypeptide(L)'
;MFLNLHFLSFSTYITCEINVDTDFCYIEEIDGASKDYCDESNTEYPCAPNKGYYGRGPIQLSWNFNYGPAGKDNGFDGLNSPETVANDPLVSFKTALWYWMKYVHNVMNQGFGATIRAINGRLECDGAKPTTVQTRVGYYTQYCSQLGVAPGDNLTC
;
A
#
# COMPACT_ATOMS: atom_id res chain seq x y z
N MET A 1 -14.04 8.77 18.59
CA MET A 1 -14.70 7.86 17.64
C MET A 1 -14.02 7.86 16.26
N PHE A 2 -13.43 8.94 15.81
CA PHE A 2 -12.72 9.02 14.52
C PHE A 2 -11.38 8.24 14.43
N LEU A 3 -10.65 8.08 15.53
CA LEU A 3 -9.36 7.37 15.54
C LEU A 3 -9.49 5.88 15.16
N ASN A 4 -10.59 5.22 15.52
CA ASN A 4 -10.80 3.80 15.25
C ASN A 4 -11.06 3.49 13.77
N LEU A 5 -11.76 4.38 13.05
CA LEU A 5 -11.98 4.21 11.60
C LEU A 5 -10.67 4.33 10.80
N HIS A 6 -9.78 5.20 11.22
CA HIS A 6 -8.48 5.41 10.58
C HIS A 6 -7.57 4.19 10.71
N PHE A 7 -7.52 3.61 11.90
CA PHE A 7 -6.74 2.41 12.17
C PHE A 7 -7.31 1.19 11.45
N LEU A 8 -8.63 1.10 11.37
CA LEU A 8 -9.35 0.07 10.63
C LEU A 8 -9.05 0.10 9.14
N SER A 9 -9.20 1.26 8.51
CA SER A 9 -8.94 1.40 7.08
C SER A 9 -7.48 1.06 6.75
N PHE A 10 -6.53 1.50 7.57
CA PHE A 10 -5.12 1.15 7.44
C PHE A 10 -4.86 -0.34 7.62
N SER A 11 -5.36 -0.95 8.72
CA SER A 11 -5.17 -2.39 8.98
C SER A 11 -5.84 -3.25 7.91
N THR A 12 -7.07 -2.93 7.53
CA THR A 12 -7.84 -3.64 6.49
C THR A 12 -7.18 -3.54 5.12
N TYR A 13 -6.64 -2.36 4.81
CA TYR A 13 -5.97 -2.16 3.54
C TYR A 13 -4.70 -3.00 3.45
N ILE A 14 -3.89 -2.98 4.47
CA ILE A 14 -2.66 -3.79 4.56
C ILE A 14 -2.98 -5.28 4.44
N THR A 15 -4.03 -5.77 5.11
CA THR A 15 -4.44 -7.18 5.03
C THR A 15 -5.03 -7.55 3.66
N CYS A 16 -5.68 -6.60 2.97
CA CYS A 16 -6.30 -6.82 1.66
C CYS A 16 -5.36 -6.79 0.47
N GLU A 17 -4.22 -6.09 0.58
CA GLU A 17 -3.26 -5.96 -0.53
C GLU A 17 -2.36 -7.18 -0.67
N ILE A 18 -2.05 -7.83 0.44
CA ILE A 18 -1.06 -8.89 0.49
C ILE A 18 -1.75 -10.26 0.50
N ASN A 19 -2.29 -10.66 -0.62
CA ASN A 19 -2.93 -11.97 -0.78
C ASN A 19 -3.92 -12.33 0.35
N VAL A 20 -5.13 -12.29 0.00
CA VAL A 20 -6.36 -12.49 0.75
C VAL A 20 -6.39 -13.70 1.70
N ASP A 21 -5.49 -14.65 1.53
CA ASP A 21 -5.44 -15.90 2.28
C ASP A 21 -4.22 -16.06 3.20
N THR A 22 -3.37 -15.04 3.37
CA THR A 22 -2.04 -15.28 3.98
C THR A 22 -1.56 -14.29 5.05
N ASP A 23 -2.43 -13.46 5.64
CA ASP A 23 -2.12 -12.67 6.85
C ASP A 23 -0.68 -12.09 6.92
N PHE A 24 -0.26 -11.30 5.92
CA PHE A 24 1.11 -10.75 5.81
C PHE A 24 2.23 -11.79 5.54
N CYS A 25 1.93 -12.97 5.03
CA CYS A 25 2.93 -14.00 4.76
C CYS A 25 3.99 -13.60 3.72
N TYR A 26 3.69 -12.67 2.83
CA TYR A 26 4.63 -12.24 1.80
C TYR A 26 5.25 -10.89 2.16
N ILE A 27 6.52 -10.93 2.53
CA ILE A 27 7.32 -9.73 2.81
C ILE A 27 7.71 -9.02 1.50
N GLU A 28 7.87 -9.79 0.42
CA GLU A 28 8.19 -9.31 -0.92
C GLU A 28 7.19 -9.88 -1.93
N GLU A 29 6.96 -9.13 -3.00
CA GLU A 29 6.12 -9.53 -4.13
C GLU A 29 6.58 -10.86 -4.74
N ILE A 30 5.64 -11.76 -5.03
CA ILE A 30 5.94 -13.03 -5.72
C ILE A 30 6.55 -12.71 -7.09
N ASP A 31 7.67 -13.36 -7.40
CA ASP A 31 8.46 -13.11 -8.60
C ASP A 31 8.92 -11.65 -8.75
N GLY A 32 8.93 -10.87 -7.68
CA GLY A 32 9.32 -9.46 -7.66
C GLY A 32 10.73 -9.23 -8.24
N ALA A 33 11.67 -10.12 -7.95
CA ALA A 33 13.04 -10.03 -8.47
C ALA A 33 13.14 -10.09 -10.02
N SER A 34 12.11 -10.56 -10.72
CA SER A 34 12.03 -10.53 -12.19
C SER A 34 11.56 -9.18 -12.74
N LYS A 35 11.17 -8.24 -11.86
CA LYS A 35 10.59 -6.95 -12.20
C LYS A 35 11.43 -5.85 -11.56
N ASP A 36 11.87 -4.89 -12.33
CA ASP A 36 12.70 -3.79 -11.79
C ASP A 36 11.87 -2.66 -11.17
N TYR A 37 10.66 -2.41 -11.67
CA TYR A 37 9.79 -1.30 -11.27
C TYR A 37 10.50 0.05 -11.30
N CYS A 38 11.33 0.26 -12.31
CA CYS A 38 12.06 1.48 -12.53
C CYS A 38 11.32 2.41 -13.50
N ASP A 39 11.06 3.63 -13.07
CA ASP A 39 10.70 4.72 -13.96
C ASP A 39 11.95 5.55 -14.26
N GLU A 40 12.60 5.26 -15.38
CA GLU A 40 13.83 5.93 -15.82
C GLU A 40 13.60 7.42 -16.14
N SER A 41 12.35 7.84 -16.34
CA SER A 41 12.01 9.24 -16.56
C SER A 41 12.04 10.09 -15.28
N ASN A 42 12.03 9.44 -14.11
CA ASN A 42 12.07 10.11 -12.83
C ASN A 42 13.50 10.54 -12.47
N THR A 43 13.84 11.78 -12.77
CA THR A 43 15.18 12.35 -12.52
C THR A 43 15.41 12.74 -11.06
N GLU A 44 14.37 12.91 -10.25
CA GLU A 44 14.51 13.25 -8.83
C GLU A 44 14.96 12.03 -8.01
N TYR A 45 14.44 10.85 -8.35
CA TYR A 45 14.77 9.58 -7.72
C TYR A 45 15.20 8.56 -8.77
N PRO A 46 16.40 8.72 -9.36
CA PRO A 46 16.87 7.84 -10.43
C PRO A 46 17.11 6.43 -9.92
N CYS A 47 16.91 5.45 -10.78
CA CYS A 47 17.15 4.07 -10.42
C CYS A 47 18.63 3.79 -10.19
N ALA A 48 18.96 3.11 -9.11
CA ALA A 48 20.30 2.63 -8.86
C ALA A 48 20.62 1.37 -9.69
N PRO A 49 21.85 1.20 -10.18
CA PRO A 49 22.24 0.04 -10.98
C PRO A 49 21.97 -1.27 -10.23
N ASN A 50 21.40 -2.25 -10.93
CA ASN A 50 21.10 -3.60 -10.41
C ASN A 50 20.16 -3.62 -9.19
N LYS A 51 19.30 -2.60 -9.01
CA LYS A 51 18.27 -2.58 -7.98
C LYS A 51 16.87 -2.68 -8.60
N GLY A 52 16.01 -3.48 -7.97
CA GLY A 52 14.60 -3.62 -8.34
C GLY A 52 13.71 -3.03 -7.24
N TYR A 53 12.72 -2.22 -7.67
CA TYR A 53 11.82 -1.50 -6.77
C TYR A 53 10.44 -2.15 -6.73
N TYR A 54 10.42 -3.49 -6.72
CA TYR A 54 9.19 -4.29 -6.62
C TYR A 54 8.59 -4.23 -5.21
N GLY A 55 7.36 -4.72 -5.08
CA GLY A 55 6.57 -4.64 -3.86
C GLY A 55 7.25 -5.25 -2.64
N ARG A 56 7.42 -4.44 -1.56
CA ARG A 56 7.98 -4.89 -0.27
C ARG A 56 7.21 -4.31 0.91
N GLY A 57 7.24 -5.07 1.99
CA GLY A 57 6.62 -4.70 3.26
C GLY A 57 5.09 -4.69 3.23
N PRO A 58 4.44 -4.25 4.32
CA PRO A 58 2.99 -4.35 4.49
C PRO A 58 2.17 -3.59 3.45
N ILE A 59 2.70 -2.54 2.85
CA ILE A 59 2.02 -1.75 1.80
C ILE A 59 2.40 -2.19 0.39
N GLN A 60 3.32 -3.16 0.24
CA GLN A 60 3.89 -3.54 -1.05
C GLN A 60 4.43 -2.32 -1.80
N LEU A 61 5.26 -1.51 -1.11
CA LEU A 61 5.87 -0.32 -1.69
C LEU A 61 6.58 -0.69 -2.99
N SER A 62 6.24 -0.03 -4.09
CA SER A 62 6.77 -0.30 -5.43
C SER A 62 7.18 0.99 -6.12
N TRP A 63 8.08 0.91 -7.09
CA TRP A 63 8.63 1.97 -7.90
C TRP A 63 9.66 2.87 -7.22
N ASN A 64 10.70 3.25 -7.98
CA ASN A 64 11.78 4.14 -7.51
C ASN A 64 11.25 5.48 -6.98
N PHE A 65 10.24 6.06 -7.61
CA PHE A 65 9.63 7.33 -7.18
C PHE A 65 8.82 7.23 -5.87
N ASN A 66 8.58 6.03 -5.34
CA ASN A 66 8.06 5.81 -4.00
C ASN A 66 9.17 5.43 -3.03
N TYR A 67 10.11 4.57 -3.43
CA TYR A 67 11.25 4.17 -2.59
C TYR A 67 12.16 5.34 -2.22
N GLY A 68 12.46 6.23 -3.18
CA GLY A 68 13.30 7.39 -2.95
C GLY A 68 12.77 8.31 -1.84
N PRO A 69 11.57 8.89 -1.98
CA PRO A 69 11.01 9.76 -0.95
C PRO A 69 10.70 9.02 0.36
N ALA A 70 10.29 7.74 0.31
CA ALA A 70 10.11 6.95 1.52
C ALA A 70 11.42 6.80 2.31
N GLY A 71 12.52 6.52 1.61
CA GLY A 71 13.86 6.45 2.20
C GLY A 71 14.28 7.76 2.83
N LYS A 72 14.13 8.87 2.11
CA LYS A 72 14.46 10.22 2.59
C LYS A 72 13.68 10.58 3.85
N ASP A 73 12.36 10.34 3.86
CA ASP A 73 11.49 10.77 4.96
C ASP A 73 11.60 9.85 6.20
N ASN A 74 11.99 8.57 6.01
CA ASN A 74 12.12 7.58 7.10
C ASN A 74 13.56 7.29 7.52
N GLY A 75 14.56 7.90 6.88
CA GLY A 75 15.97 7.83 7.29
C GLY A 75 16.68 6.53 6.86
N PHE A 76 16.36 5.99 5.68
CA PHE A 76 17.08 4.88 5.06
C PHE A 76 17.38 5.16 3.58
N ASP A 77 18.33 4.43 3.00
CA ASP A 77 18.65 4.56 1.57
C ASP A 77 17.69 3.74 0.72
N GLY A 78 16.56 4.36 0.32
CA GLY A 78 15.51 3.68 -0.44
C GLY A 78 15.92 3.30 -1.87
N LEU A 79 16.92 3.98 -2.44
CA LEU A 79 17.34 3.71 -3.83
C LEU A 79 18.46 2.68 -3.91
N ASN A 80 19.48 2.77 -3.08
CA ASN A 80 20.60 1.81 -3.12
C ASN A 80 20.39 0.58 -2.24
N SER A 81 19.45 0.64 -1.29
CA SER A 81 19.12 -0.47 -0.37
C SER A 81 17.62 -0.67 -0.22
N PRO A 82 16.85 -0.85 -1.34
CA PRO A 82 15.39 -1.03 -1.29
C PRO A 82 14.96 -2.27 -0.49
N GLU A 83 15.81 -3.29 -0.41
CA GLU A 83 15.63 -4.50 0.39
C GLU A 83 15.49 -4.23 1.88
N THR A 84 15.89 -3.07 2.38
CA THR A 84 15.68 -2.67 3.78
C THR A 84 14.21 -2.67 4.17
N VAL A 85 13.31 -2.36 3.24
CA VAL A 85 11.85 -2.40 3.47
C VAL A 85 11.35 -3.82 3.75
N ALA A 86 12.02 -4.86 3.25
CA ALA A 86 11.70 -6.24 3.56
C ALA A 86 12.42 -6.76 4.81
N ASN A 87 13.67 -6.34 5.02
CA ASN A 87 14.57 -6.94 6.00
C ASN A 87 14.52 -6.27 7.38
N ASP A 88 14.07 -5.02 7.48
CA ASP A 88 13.92 -4.30 8.74
C ASP A 88 12.44 -4.07 9.06
N PRO A 89 11.88 -4.77 10.09
CA PRO A 89 10.48 -4.63 10.44
C PRO A 89 10.05 -3.21 10.79
N LEU A 90 10.94 -2.42 11.42
CA LEU A 90 10.64 -1.04 11.77
C LEU A 90 10.52 -0.16 10.53
N VAL A 91 11.46 -0.28 9.58
CA VAL A 91 11.43 0.42 8.29
C VAL A 91 10.20 -0.02 7.49
N SER A 92 9.91 -1.31 7.47
CA SER A 92 8.76 -1.92 6.81
C SER A 92 7.44 -1.26 7.23
N PHE A 93 7.16 -1.20 8.53
CA PHE A 93 5.93 -0.57 9.04
C PHE A 93 5.94 0.96 8.96
N LYS A 94 7.08 1.61 9.20
CA LYS A 94 7.20 3.07 9.01
C LYS A 94 6.89 3.49 7.58
N THR A 95 7.38 2.73 6.61
CA THR A 95 7.14 2.99 5.19
C THR A 95 5.67 2.84 4.83
N ALA A 96 4.97 1.84 5.38
CA ALA A 96 3.55 1.67 5.19
C ALA A 96 2.74 2.84 5.79
N LEU A 97 3.07 3.26 7.01
CA LEU A 97 2.45 4.43 7.65
C LEU A 97 2.74 5.73 6.89
N TRP A 98 3.97 5.89 6.41
CA TRP A 98 4.37 7.03 5.59
C TRP A 98 3.53 7.13 4.32
N TYR A 99 3.39 6.02 3.58
CA TYR A 99 2.58 5.97 2.37
C TYR A 99 1.11 6.33 2.66
N TRP A 100 0.56 5.72 3.71
CA TRP A 100 -0.79 5.98 4.15
C TRP A 100 -1.03 7.47 4.46
N MET A 101 -0.19 8.07 5.29
CA MET A 101 -0.34 9.47 5.69
C MET A 101 -0.17 10.44 4.52
N LYS A 102 0.70 10.10 3.58
CA LYS A 102 1.02 10.97 2.45
C LYS A 102 -0.04 10.93 1.34
N TYR A 103 -0.57 9.75 1.03
CA TYR A 103 -1.40 9.55 -0.16
C TYR A 103 -2.84 9.15 0.13
N VAL A 104 -3.14 8.52 1.25
CA VAL A 104 -4.45 7.91 1.51
C VAL A 104 -5.24 8.65 2.57
N HIS A 105 -4.61 9.09 3.63
CA HIS A 105 -5.27 9.70 4.79
C HIS A 105 -6.20 10.85 4.40
N ASN A 106 -5.80 11.70 3.47
CA ASN A 106 -6.54 12.90 3.07
C ASN A 106 -7.83 12.61 2.28
N VAL A 107 -8.00 11.40 1.77
CA VAL A 107 -9.20 10.99 1.00
C VAL A 107 -10.15 10.08 1.77
N MET A 108 -9.82 9.73 3.02
CA MET A 108 -10.60 8.78 3.82
C MET A 108 -12.03 9.23 4.11
N ASN A 109 -12.26 10.54 4.21
CA ASN A 109 -13.58 11.12 4.42
C ASN A 109 -14.50 10.99 3.18
N GLN A 110 -13.97 10.57 2.04
CA GLN A 110 -14.71 10.36 0.80
C GLN A 110 -15.26 8.91 0.69
N GLY A 111 -14.90 8.03 1.62
CA GLY A 111 -15.31 6.64 1.68
C GLY A 111 -14.19 5.65 1.32
N PHE A 112 -14.46 4.36 1.55
CA PHE A 112 -13.46 3.30 1.34
C PHE A 112 -13.01 3.19 -0.13
N GLY A 113 -13.90 3.38 -1.10
CA GLY A 113 -13.54 3.40 -2.52
C GLY A 113 -12.50 4.45 -2.88
N ALA A 114 -12.50 5.59 -2.21
CA ALA A 114 -11.47 6.62 -2.41
C ALA A 114 -10.09 6.16 -1.92
N THR A 115 -10.01 5.35 -0.86
CA THR A 115 -8.74 4.78 -0.40
C THR A 115 -8.20 3.74 -1.38
N ILE A 116 -9.04 2.88 -1.95
CA ILE A 116 -8.67 1.96 -3.03
C ILE A 116 -8.09 2.75 -4.20
N ARG A 117 -8.79 3.81 -4.62
CA ARG A 117 -8.36 4.68 -5.73
C ARG A 117 -7.02 5.35 -5.48
N ALA A 118 -6.79 5.82 -4.26
CA ALA A 118 -5.53 6.48 -3.89
C ALA A 118 -4.32 5.56 -3.97
N ILE A 119 -4.51 4.26 -3.77
CA ILE A 119 -3.42 3.29 -3.72
C ILE A 119 -3.21 2.61 -5.08
N ASN A 120 -4.28 2.09 -5.69
CA ASN A 120 -4.16 1.30 -6.92
C ASN A 120 -5.24 1.60 -7.97
N GLY A 121 -5.80 2.81 -7.92
CA GLY A 121 -6.96 3.20 -8.72
C GLY A 121 -6.81 2.95 -10.21
N ARG A 122 -5.63 3.25 -10.77
CA ARG A 122 -5.37 3.03 -12.19
C ARG A 122 -5.51 1.56 -12.62
N LEU A 123 -5.21 0.63 -11.75
CA LEU A 123 -5.24 -0.81 -12.05
C LEU A 123 -6.55 -1.48 -11.63
N GLU A 124 -7.30 -0.90 -10.69
CA GLU A 124 -8.44 -1.59 -10.07
C GLU A 124 -9.80 -0.90 -10.28
N CYS A 125 -9.81 0.45 -10.26
CA CYS A 125 -11.05 1.22 -10.30
C CYS A 125 -11.64 1.33 -11.72
N ASP A 126 -12.83 1.95 -11.78
CA ASP A 126 -13.56 2.24 -13.03
C ASP A 126 -13.82 0.99 -13.89
N GLY A 127 -14.04 -0.15 -13.23
CA GLY A 127 -14.33 -1.42 -13.87
C GLY A 127 -13.10 -2.20 -14.36
N ALA A 128 -11.89 -1.74 -14.08
CA ALA A 128 -10.66 -2.43 -14.50
C ALA A 128 -10.49 -3.80 -13.83
N LYS A 129 -10.75 -3.89 -12.50
CA LYS A 129 -10.72 -5.15 -11.74
C LYS A 129 -11.85 -5.21 -10.70
N PRO A 130 -13.11 -5.37 -11.12
CA PRO A 130 -14.26 -5.29 -10.21
C PRO A 130 -14.24 -6.37 -9.12
N THR A 131 -13.78 -7.58 -9.43
CA THR A 131 -13.67 -8.66 -8.45
C THR A 131 -12.69 -8.31 -7.33
N THR A 132 -11.54 -7.73 -7.64
CA THR A 132 -10.56 -7.29 -6.64
C THR A 132 -11.16 -6.21 -5.74
N VAL A 133 -11.82 -5.21 -6.32
CA VAL A 133 -12.50 -4.15 -5.55
C VAL A 133 -13.56 -4.74 -4.62
N GLN A 134 -14.40 -5.67 -5.10
CA GLN A 134 -15.42 -6.33 -4.28
C GLN A 134 -14.80 -7.15 -3.14
N THR A 135 -13.71 -7.85 -3.38
CA THR A 135 -13.00 -8.59 -2.34
C THR A 135 -12.49 -7.65 -1.23
N ARG A 136 -11.90 -6.51 -1.59
CA ARG A 136 -11.47 -5.48 -0.63
C ARG A 136 -12.63 -4.94 0.20
N VAL A 137 -13.77 -4.65 -0.44
CA VAL A 137 -14.98 -4.19 0.24
C VAL A 137 -15.50 -5.25 1.20
N GLY A 138 -15.45 -6.52 0.82
CA GLY A 138 -15.85 -7.64 1.67
C GLY A 138 -15.04 -7.69 2.98
N TYR A 139 -13.70 -7.61 2.90
CA TYR A 139 -12.83 -7.57 4.09
C TYR A 139 -13.08 -6.32 4.92
N TYR A 140 -13.16 -5.16 4.29
CA TYR A 140 -13.44 -3.90 5.00
C TYR A 140 -14.74 -4.00 5.79
N THR A 141 -15.82 -4.50 5.18
CA THR A 141 -17.13 -4.67 5.83
C THR A 141 -17.06 -5.69 6.97
N GLN A 142 -16.32 -6.79 6.79
CA GLN A 142 -16.12 -7.79 7.83
C GLN A 142 -15.43 -7.18 9.05
N TYR A 143 -14.35 -6.41 8.86
CA TYR A 143 -13.64 -5.75 9.96
C TYR A 143 -14.49 -4.65 10.61
N CYS A 144 -15.26 -3.88 9.85
CA CYS A 144 -16.22 -2.94 10.43
C CYS A 144 -17.21 -3.65 11.35
N SER A 145 -17.73 -4.81 10.94
CA SER A 145 -18.62 -5.64 11.77
C SER A 145 -17.93 -6.14 13.05
N GLN A 146 -16.70 -6.64 12.95
CA GLN A 146 -15.93 -7.10 14.13
C GLN A 146 -15.70 -5.99 15.15
N LEU A 147 -15.55 -4.75 14.70
CA LEU A 147 -15.30 -3.59 15.56
C LEU A 147 -16.57 -2.84 15.94
N GLY A 148 -17.74 -3.31 15.50
CA GLY A 148 -19.02 -2.70 15.85
C GLY A 148 -19.21 -1.31 15.27
N VAL A 149 -18.62 -1.01 14.09
CA VAL A 149 -18.75 0.28 13.39
C VAL A 149 -19.43 0.11 12.03
N ALA A 150 -20.16 1.13 11.58
CA ALA A 150 -20.73 1.12 10.25
C ALA A 150 -19.64 1.35 9.18
N PRO A 151 -19.67 0.64 8.04
CA PRO A 151 -18.67 0.81 6.98
C PRO A 151 -18.79 2.17 6.25
N GLY A 152 -19.91 2.87 6.39
CA GLY A 152 -20.18 4.11 5.67
C GLY A 152 -20.60 3.90 4.23
N ASP A 153 -20.60 4.99 3.47
CA ASP A 153 -20.98 5.02 2.05
C ASP A 153 -19.73 4.99 1.14
N ASN A 154 -19.95 4.95 -0.19
CA ASN A 154 -18.90 5.01 -1.22
C ASN A 154 -17.80 3.94 -1.02
N LEU A 155 -18.22 2.69 -0.90
CA LEU A 155 -17.29 1.57 -0.63
C LEU A 155 -16.47 1.14 -1.86
N THR A 156 -16.96 1.42 -3.07
CA THR A 156 -16.32 1.02 -4.34
C THR A 156 -15.75 2.22 -5.09
N CYS A 157 -14.93 1.95 -6.10
CA CYS A 157 -14.38 2.99 -6.98
C CYS A 157 -14.54 2.68 -8.48
#